data_50c52cd53e5c642c4ee3aa4cb39098cd
#
_entry.id   50c52cd53e5c642c4ee3aa4cb39098cd
#
_cell.length_a   1.000
_cell.length_b   1.000
_cell.length_c   1.000
_cell.angle_alpha   90.00
_cell.angle_beta   90.00
_cell.angle_gamma   90.00
#
_symmetry.space_group_name_H-M   'P 1'
#
loop_
_entity.id
_entity.type
_entity.pdbx_description
1 polymer ?
#
loop_
_entity_poly.entity_id
_entity_poly.type
_entity_poly.pdbx_seq_one_letter_code
_entity_poly.pdbx_strand_id
1 'polypeptide(L)'
;NQSLQFVLHGETQPAMSMWLMEGESCGVGDYQNYMAQVCATQIRDWLKAGHSGAAQLVSGKASSPVRASDISVLVRSRQEAALVRDALTQLAIPSVYLSNRDSVFETLEAQELLWVLQAVMTPERENTLRSALATSMMGMNAQDLDALNNDENAWDAVVEEFDGYRQIWHKRGVMPMLRALMAARQIAENLLATAGGERRLTDILHISELLQEAGSQLESEHALVGWLSQHLLEP
;
A
#
# COMPACT_ATOMS: atom_id res chain seq x y z
N ASN A 1 -5.88 -33.55 -17.59
CA ASN A 1 -5.92 -32.69 -16.38
C ASN A 1 -5.32 -33.50 -15.23
N GLN A 2 -4.03 -33.24 -14.92
CA GLN A 2 -3.42 -33.80 -13.71
C GLN A 2 -3.83 -32.89 -12.56
N SER A 3 -4.62 -33.43 -11.61
CA SER A 3 -5.05 -32.69 -10.42
C SER A 3 -3.85 -32.48 -9.48
N LEU A 4 -3.70 -31.26 -8.99
CA LEU A 4 -2.76 -30.94 -7.91
C LEU A 4 -3.23 -31.64 -6.62
N GLN A 5 -2.31 -32.33 -5.93
CA GLN A 5 -2.60 -33.02 -4.68
C GLN A 5 -1.70 -32.44 -3.57
N PHE A 6 -2.28 -32.22 -2.39
CA PHE A 6 -1.52 -31.91 -1.19
C PHE A 6 -1.21 -33.21 -0.44
N VAL A 7 0.07 -33.46 -0.20
CA VAL A 7 0.57 -34.64 0.52
C VAL A 7 1.26 -34.17 1.80
N LEU A 8 0.86 -34.71 2.92
CA LEU A 8 1.43 -34.40 4.24
C LEU A 8 1.87 -35.71 4.91
N HIS A 9 3.14 -35.77 5.33
CA HIS A 9 3.76 -36.98 5.92
C HIS A 9 3.57 -38.27 5.09
N GLY A 10 3.56 -38.13 3.76
CA GLY A 10 3.38 -39.24 2.81
C GLY A 10 1.93 -39.64 2.53
N GLU A 11 0.97 -38.98 3.17
CA GLU A 11 -0.46 -39.22 2.99
C GLU A 11 -1.11 -38.09 2.18
N THR A 12 -1.90 -38.45 1.17
CA THR A 12 -2.68 -37.50 0.37
C THR A 12 -3.80 -36.92 1.27
N GLN A 13 -3.81 -35.62 1.39
CA GLN A 13 -4.80 -34.91 2.18
C GLN A 13 -6.11 -34.73 1.39
N PRO A 14 -7.26 -34.66 2.07
CA PRO A 14 -8.51 -34.35 1.43
C PRO A 14 -8.46 -32.94 0.80
N ALA A 15 -9.21 -32.77 -0.30
CA ALA A 15 -9.28 -31.47 -0.99
C ALA A 15 -9.96 -30.39 -0.17
N MET A 16 -10.72 -30.77 0.86
CA MET A 16 -11.43 -29.86 1.76
C MET A 16 -11.37 -30.40 3.20
N SER A 17 -11.04 -29.54 4.14
CA SER A 17 -11.13 -29.80 5.59
C SER A 17 -11.87 -28.67 6.25
N MET A 18 -12.62 -28.97 7.31
CA MET A 18 -13.38 -28.00 8.09
C MET A 18 -12.94 -28.05 9.56
N TRP A 19 -12.73 -26.89 10.14
CA TRP A 19 -12.48 -26.75 11.59
C TRP A 19 -13.75 -26.24 12.24
N LEU A 20 -14.27 -26.98 13.20
CA LEU A 20 -15.44 -26.61 13.97
C LEU A 20 -14.98 -26.33 15.40
N MET A 21 -15.47 -25.23 15.94
CA MET A 21 -15.31 -24.92 17.36
C MET A 21 -16.41 -25.66 18.14
N GLU A 22 -16.00 -26.59 19.00
CA GLU A 22 -16.91 -27.31 19.88
C GLU A 22 -17.06 -26.54 21.20
N GLY A 23 -18.26 -26.58 21.81
CA GLY A 23 -18.52 -25.96 23.11
C GLY A 23 -19.76 -25.09 23.15
N GLU A 24 -19.91 -24.32 24.24
CA GLU A 24 -20.98 -23.35 24.39
C GLU A 24 -20.85 -22.18 23.42
N SER A 25 -21.97 -21.49 23.12
CA SER A 25 -21.96 -20.32 22.24
C SER A 25 -21.04 -19.24 22.78
N CYS A 26 -20.10 -18.78 21.95
CA CYS A 26 -19.21 -17.68 22.27
C CYS A 26 -19.56 -16.43 21.41
N GLY A 27 -19.04 -15.26 21.83
CA GLY A 27 -19.16 -14.03 21.05
C GLY A 27 -18.50 -14.15 19.68
N VAL A 28 -19.04 -13.46 18.67
CA VAL A 28 -18.48 -13.45 17.30
C VAL A 28 -17.01 -13.03 17.30
N GLY A 29 -16.64 -12.04 18.10
CA GLY A 29 -15.25 -11.57 18.21
C GLY A 29 -14.30 -12.63 18.80
N ASP A 30 -14.73 -13.38 19.82
CA ASP A 30 -13.94 -14.45 20.42
C ASP A 30 -13.75 -15.60 19.44
N TYR A 31 -14.82 -15.96 18.70
CA TYR A 31 -14.76 -16.94 17.62
C TYR A 31 -13.76 -16.54 16.54
N GLN A 32 -13.85 -15.29 16.05
CA GLN A 32 -12.96 -14.80 15.00
C GLN A 32 -11.48 -14.81 15.45
N ASN A 33 -11.21 -14.37 16.68
CA ASN A 33 -9.84 -14.41 17.27
C ASN A 33 -9.32 -15.86 17.37
N TYR A 34 -10.16 -16.77 17.87
CA TYR A 34 -9.78 -18.18 18.00
C TYR A 34 -9.49 -18.80 16.64
N MET A 35 -10.36 -18.58 15.65
CA MET A 35 -10.16 -19.12 14.29
C MET A 35 -8.98 -18.51 13.58
N ALA A 36 -8.65 -17.26 13.83
CA ALA A 36 -7.41 -16.63 13.30
C ALA A 36 -6.15 -17.32 13.86
N GLN A 37 -6.15 -17.68 15.17
CA GLN A 37 -5.04 -18.41 15.78
C GLN A 37 -4.95 -19.85 15.26
N VAL A 38 -6.07 -20.54 15.07
CA VAL A 38 -6.13 -21.87 14.44
C VAL A 38 -5.54 -21.83 13.04
N CYS A 39 -5.97 -20.86 12.23
CA CYS A 39 -5.47 -20.66 10.86
C CYS A 39 -3.96 -20.42 10.86
N ALA A 40 -3.46 -19.50 11.67
CA ALA A 40 -2.03 -19.19 11.75
C ALA A 40 -1.19 -20.37 12.21
N THR A 41 -1.68 -21.14 13.20
CA THR A 41 -1.02 -22.35 13.69
C THR A 41 -0.94 -23.42 12.60
N GLN A 42 -2.02 -23.64 11.88
CA GLN A 42 -2.06 -24.59 10.77
C GLN A 42 -1.07 -24.21 9.65
N ILE A 43 -1.03 -22.94 9.28
CA ILE A 43 -0.07 -22.42 8.30
C ILE A 43 1.37 -22.66 8.76
N ARG A 44 1.68 -22.33 10.02
CA ARG A 44 2.99 -22.59 10.60
C ARG A 44 3.39 -24.07 10.49
N ASP A 45 2.48 -24.97 10.78
CA ASP A 45 2.77 -26.39 10.79
C ASP A 45 2.99 -26.91 9.37
N TRP A 46 2.22 -26.42 8.40
CA TRP A 46 2.45 -26.72 6.97
C TRP A 46 3.78 -26.19 6.46
N LEU A 47 4.16 -24.97 6.85
CA LEU A 47 5.44 -24.38 6.45
C LEU A 47 6.63 -25.12 7.05
N LYS A 48 6.53 -25.55 8.33
CA LYS A 48 7.55 -26.41 8.97
C LYS A 48 7.66 -27.76 8.27
N ALA A 49 6.53 -28.39 7.96
CA ALA A 49 6.49 -29.65 7.22
C ALA A 49 7.00 -29.47 5.78
N GLY A 50 6.70 -28.36 5.11
CA GLY A 50 7.26 -28.03 3.80
C GLY A 50 8.77 -27.87 3.85
N HIS A 51 9.31 -27.19 4.85
CA HIS A 51 10.75 -27.04 5.05
C HIS A 51 11.48 -28.36 5.26
N SER A 52 10.86 -29.31 5.97
CA SER A 52 11.40 -30.67 6.18
C SER A 52 11.12 -31.63 4.99
N GLY A 53 10.39 -31.20 3.97
CA GLY A 53 9.97 -32.02 2.84
C GLY A 53 8.78 -32.94 3.14
N ALA A 54 8.18 -32.84 4.33
CA ALA A 54 7.03 -33.66 4.74
C ALA A 54 5.68 -33.13 4.18
N ALA A 55 5.59 -31.87 3.80
CA ALA A 55 4.44 -31.27 3.13
C ALA A 55 4.82 -30.94 1.67
N GLN A 56 4.08 -31.53 0.71
CA GLN A 56 4.38 -31.41 -0.71
C GLN A 56 3.13 -31.16 -1.54
N LEU A 57 3.29 -30.40 -2.62
CA LEU A 57 2.33 -30.27 -3.70
C LEU A 57 2.76 -31.18 -4.84
N VAL A 58 1.92 -32.15 -5.19
CA VAL A 58 2.22 -33.17 -6.20
C VAL A 58 1.30 -33.01 -7.40
N SER A 59 1.88 -32.96 -8.61
CA SER A 59 1.15 -32.93 -9.87
C SER A 59 1.80 -33.91 -10.85
N GLY A 60 1.18 -35.05 -11.06
CA GLY A 60 1.72 -36.13 -11.86
C GLY A 60 3.05 -36.66 -11.30
N LYS A 61 4.15 -36.44 -12.04
CA LYS A 61 5.51 -36.84 -11.61
C LYS A 61 6.27 -35.69 -10.90
N ALA A 62 5.74 -34.49 -10.91
CA ALA A 62 6.36 -33.34 -10.28
C ALA A 62 5.91 -33.20 -8.81
N SER A 63 6.86 -32.95 -7.93
CA SER A 63 6.61 -32.70 -6.52
C SER A 63 7.43 -31.49 -6.06
N SER A 64 6.84 -30.61 -5.30
CA SER A 64 7.49 -29.43 -4.70
C SER A 64 7.08 -29.29 -3.24
N PRO A 65 8.02 -28.89 -2.36
CA PRO A 65 7.68 -28.62 -0.97
C PRO A 65 6.74 -27.41 -0.88
N VAL A 66 5.80 -27.45 0.07
CA VAL A 66 4.88 -26.34 0.34
C VAL A 66 5.65 -25.13 0.85
N ARG A 67 5.38 -23.97 0.27
CA ARG A 67 5.98 -22.67 0.59
C ARG A 67 4.90 -21.67 0.96
N ALA A 68 5.31 -20.55 1.56
CA ALA A 68 4.40 -19.45 1.90
C ALA A 68 3.64 -18.90 0.67
N SER A 69 4.30 -18.86 -0.51
CA SER A 69 3.69 -18.45 -1.78
C SER A 69 2.55 -19.35 -2.26
N ASP A 70 2.46 -20.56 -1.74
CA ASP A 70 1.43 -21.54 -2.13
C ASP A 70 0.18 -21.45 -1.25
N ILE A 71 0.21 -20.61 -0.22
CA ILE A 71 -0.85 -20.49 0.79
C ILE A 71 -1.55 -19.14 0.65
N SER A 72 -2.86 -19.17 0.53
CA SER A 72 -3.70 -17.97 0.56
C SER A 72 -4.80 -18.13 1.59
N VAL A 73 -5.08 -17.06 2.34
CA VAL A 73 -6.19 -16.98 3.29
C VAL A 73 -7.26 -16.07 2.74
N LEU A 74 -8.45 -16.61 2.51
CA LEU A 74 -9.59 -15.85 2.02
C LEU A 74 -10.44 -15.41 3.22
N VAL A 75 -10.71 -14.12 3.32
CA VAL A 75 -11.49 -13.48 4.41
C VAL A 75 -12.63 -12.65 3.84
N ARG A 76 -13.65 -12.40 4.64
CA ARG A 76 -14.83 -11.63 4.23
C ARG A 76 -14.72 -10.14 4.52
N SER A 77 -13.83 -9.75 5.45
CA SER A 77 -13.71 -8.37 5.89
C SER A 77 -12.25 -8.00 6.21
N ARG A 78 -11.96 -6.70 6.20
CA ARG A 78 -10.66 -6.12 6.62
C ARG A 78 -10.34 -6.48 8.09
N GLN A 79 -11.35 -6.52 8.94
CA GLN A 79 -11.19 -6.90 10.35
C GLN A 79 -10.71 -8.35 10.49
N GLU A 80 -11.31 -9.29 9.76
CA GLU A 80 -10.86 -10.69 9.74
C GLU A 80 -9.43 -10.81 9.21
N ALA A 81 -9.07 -10.02 8.16
CA ALA A 81 -7.71 -9.98 7.65
C ALA A 81 -6.71 -9.49 8.70
N ALA A 82 -7.06 -8.45 9.46
CA ALA A 82 -6.20 -7.92 10.53
C ALA A 82 -5.96 -8.99 11.60
N LEU A 83 -6.99 -9.69 12.08
CA LEU A 83 -6.86 -10.75 13.07
C LEU A 83 -5.94 -11.88 12.61
N VAL A 84 -6.08 -12.33 11.36
CA VAL A 84 -5.20 -13.38 10.80
C VAL A 84 -3.76 -12.88 10.67
N ARG A 85 -3.55 -11.64 10.21
CA ARG A 85 -2.20 -11.05 10.11
C ARG A 85 -1.53 -10.92 11.47
N ASP A 86 -2.26 -10.48 12.48
CA ASP A 86 -1.75 -10.36 13.85
C ASP A 86 -1.34 -11.72 14.41
N ALA A 87 -2.17 -12.75 14.19
CA ALA A 87 -1.86 -14.12 14.60
C ALA A 87 -0.63 -14.68 13.87
N LEU A 88 -0.47 -14.42 12.56
CA LEU A 88 0.71 -14.82 11.80
C LEU A 88 1.97 -14.06 12.27
N THR A 89 1.85 -12.76 12.56
CA THR A 89 2.94 -11.93 13.06
C THR A 89 3.45 -12.42 14.42
N GLN A 90 2.55 -12.83 15.32
CA GLN A 90 2.93 -13.45 16.60
C GLN A 90 3.74 -14.75 16.44
N LEU A 91 3.54 -15.44 15.31
CA LEU A 91 4.30 -16.65 14.95
C LEU A 91 5.52 -16.36 14.05
N ALA A 92 5.88 -15.08 13.86
CA ALA A 92 6.94 -14.59 12.98
C ALA A 92 6.78 -15.06 11.52
N ILE A 93 5.54 -15.19 11.04
CA ILE A 93 5.22 -15.54 9.64
C ILE A 93 4.85 -14.27 8.90
N PRO A 94 5.65 -13.81 7.92
CA PRO A 94 5.32 -12.63 7.13
C PRO A 94 4.10 -12.91 6.25
N SER A 95 3.21 -11.94 6.14
CA SER A 95 2.02 -12.02 5.31
C SER A 95 1.76 -10.72 4.56
N VAL A 96 1.18 -10.83 3.38
CA VAL A 96 0.75 -9.69 2.56
C VAL A 96 -0.77 -9.72 2.46
N TYR A 97 -1.40 -8.59 2.71
CA TYR A 97 -2.83 -8.43 2.49
C TYR A 97 -3.06 -7.89 1.08
N LEU A 98 -3.71 -8.70 0.24
CA LEU A 98 -4.10 -8.32 -1.11
C LEU A 98 -5.58 -7.94 -1.08
N SER A 99 -5.89 -6.66 -0.99
CA SER A 99 -7.25 -6.15 -1.11
C SER A 99 -7.43 -5.44 -2.45
N ASN A 100 -8.37 -5.92 -3.25
CA ASN A 100 -8.86 -5.15 -4.40
C ASN A 100 -9.79 -3.99 -3.98
N ARG A 101 -10.02 -3.82 -2.67
CA ARG A 101 -10.90 -2.80 -2.08
C ARG A 101 -10.17 -1.81 -1.17
N ASP A 102 -8.87 -1.99 -0.92
CA ASP A 102 -8.10 -0.92 -0.31
C ASP A 102 -7.92 0.13 -1.39
N SER A 103 -8.82 1.10 -1.37
CA SER A 103 -8.69 2.25 -2.24
C SER A 103 -7.34 2.88 -1.96
N VAL A 104 -6.52 3.04 -2.99
CA VAL A 104 -5.27 3.78 -2.86
C VAL A 104 -5.50 5.19 -2.33
N PHE A 105 -6.73 5.69 -2.43
CA PHE A 105 -7.17 6.97 -1.90
C PHE A 105 -7.31 7.01 -0.37
N GLU A 106 -7.33 5.87 0.32
CA GLU A 106 -7.29 5.79 1.80
C GLU A 106 -5.88 5.90 2.37
N THR A 107 -4.85 5.97 1.53
CA THR A 107 -3.46 6.01 1.95
C THR A 107 -3.01 7.42 2.34
N LEU A 108 -1.98 7.50 3.20
CA LEU A 108 -1.33 8.78 3.52
C LEU A 108 -0.76 9.44 2.25
N GLU A 109 -0.26 8.64 1.34
CA GLU A 109 0.34 9.05 0.08
C GLU A 109 -0.67 9.83 -0.79
N ALA A 110 -1.93 9.41 -0.81
CA ALA A 110 -2.98 10.12 -1.53
C ALA A 110 -3.27 11.50 -0.91
N GLN A 111 -3.29 11.58 0.41
CA GLN A 111 -3.47 12.84 1.12
C GLN A 111 -2.27 13.78 0.91
N GLU A 112 -1.05 13.27 1.04
CA GLU A 112 0.18 14.05 0.80
C GLU A 112 0.25 14.55 -0.64
N LEU A 113 -0.11 13.69 -1.62
CA LEU A 113 -0.13 14.08 -3.03
C LEU A 113 -1.17 15.17 -3.30
N LEU A 114 -2.33 15.13 -2.64
CA LEU A 114 -3.32 16.21 -2.72
C LEU A 114 -2.72 17.55 -2.27
N TRP A 115 -2.01 17.59 -1.15
CA TRP A 115 -1.35 18.81 -0.68
C TRP A 115 -0.29 19.31 -1.65
N VAL A 116 0.47 18.40 -2.24
CA VAL A 116 1.47 18.75 -3.27
C VAL A 116 0.82 19.34 -4.52
N LEU A 117 -0.25 18.73 -5.03
CA LEU A 117 -0.97 19.25 -6.18
C LEU A 117 -1.60 20.63 -5.90
N GLN A 118 -2.13 20.85 -4.70
CA GLN A 118 -2.64 22.15 -4.28
C GLN A 118 -1.53 23.20 -4.24
N ALA A 119 -0.34 22.86 -3.75
CA ALA A 119 0.81 23.75 -3.74
C ALA A 119 1.31 24.08 -5.15
N VAL A 120 1.32 23.11 -6.05
CA VAL A 120 1.66 23.35 -7.47
C VAL A 120 0.67 24.31 -8.12
N MET A 121 -0.62 24.20 -7.79
CA MET A 121 -1.64 25.12 -8.34
C MET A 121 -1.55 26.55 -7.80
N THR A 122 -1.15 26.69 -6.55
CA THR A 122 -1.14 27.99 -5.85
C THR A 122 0.17 28.17 -5.07
N PRO A 123 1.34 28.20 -5.74
CA PRO A 123 2.63 28.26 -5.06
C PRO A 123 2.83 29.55 -4.24
N GLU A 124 2.11 30.61 -4.58
CA GLU A 124 2.08 31.87 -3.85
C GLU A 124 1.36 31.79 -2.49
N ARG A 125 0.61 30.71 -2.23
CA ARG A 125 -0.04 30.48 -0.93
C ARG A 125 0.91 29.77 0.03
N GLU A 126 1.55 30.55 0.87
CA GLU A 126 2.58 30.11 1.80
C GLU A 126 2.17 28.88 2.64
N ASN A 127 0.97 28.89 3.24
CA ASN A 127 0.50 27.77 4.06
C ASN A 127 0.34 26.47 3.25
N THR A 128 -0.13 26.58 2.01
CA THR A 128 -0.32 25.42 1.12
C THR A 128 1.04 24.85 0.73
N LEU A 129 1.98 25.72 0.36
CA LEU A 129 3.33 25.31 -0.01
C LEU A 129 4.06 24.66 1.19
N ARG A 130 3.95 25.22 2.39
CA ARG A 130 4.51 24.65 3.63
C ARG A 130 3.95 23.26 3.91
N SER A 131 2.64 23.08 3.76
CA SER A 131 2.00 21.76 3.95
C SER A 131 2.55 20.73 2.98
N ALA A 132 2.76 21.08 1.72
CA ALA A 132 3.36 20.21 0.73
C ALA A 132 4.82 19.85 1.07
N LEU A 133 5.62 20.86 1.44
CA LEU A 133 7.03 20.66 1.79
C LEU A 133 7.22 19.81 3.05
N ALA A 134 6.27 19.84 3.99
CA ALA A 134 6.28 19.05 5.21
C ALA A 134 5.88 17.57 5.00
N THR A 135 5.47 17.20 3.78
CA THR A 135 5.13 15.80 3.48
C THR A 135 6.36 14.91 3.49
N SER A 136 6.15 13.65 3.83
CA SER A 136 7.25 12.68 3.88
C SER A 136 7.91 12.44 2.51
N MET A 137 7.15 12.62 1.42
CA MET A 137 7.70 12.49 0.07
C MET A 137 8.71 13.58 -0.28
N MET A 138 8.64 14.77 0.32
CA MET A 138 9.60 15.85 0.07
C MET A 138 10.94 15.66 0.79
N GLY A 139 11.02 14.76 1.79
CA GLY A 139 12.25 14.40 2.48
C GLY A 139 12.83 15.51 3.37
N MET A 140 12.08 16.60 3.61
CA MET A 140 12.53 17.71 4.46
C MET A 140 12.23 17.41 5.93
N ASN A 141 13.19 17.65 6.79
CA ASN A 141 13.01 17.57 8.24
C ASN A 141 12.60 18.95 8.83
N ALA A 142 12.30 18.98 10.12
CA ALA A 142 11.87 20.21 10.78
C ALA A 142 12.93 21.32 10.75
N GLN A 143 14.21 20.96 10.76
CA GLN A 143 15.31 21.94 10.69
C GLN A 143 15.43 22.54 9.29
N ASP A 144 15.26 21.72 8.24
CA ASP A 144 15.25 22.17 6.84
C ASP A 144 14.10 23.16 6.60
N LEU A 145 12.91 22.85 7.14
CA LEU A 145 11.74 23.73 7.04
C LEU A 145 11.95 25.03 7.82
N ASP A 146 12.54 24.97 9.00
CA ASP A 146 12.84 26.15 9.79
C ASP A 146 13.86 27.04 9.11
N ALA A 147 14.93 26.46 8.57
CA ALA A 147 15.93 27.18 7.80
C ALA A 147 15.32 27.87 6.57
N LEU A 148 14.46 27.16 5.83
CA LEU A 148 13.75 27.71 4.68
C LEU A 148 12.82 28.88 5.07
N ASN A 149 12.14 28.76 6.21
CA ASN A 149 11.25 29.80 6.71
C ASN A 149 11.97 31.10 7.13
N ASN A 150 13.28 31.02 7.42
CA ASN A 150 14.10 32.15 7.84
C ASN A 150 14.97 32.71 6.71
N ASP A 151 14.83 32.21 5.48
CA ASP A 151 15.58 32.67 4.30
C ASP A 151 14.60 33.03 3.16
N GLU A 152 14.34 34.32 2.98
CA GLU A 152 13.46 34.83 1.92
C GLU A 152 13.91 34.41 0.52
N ASN A 153 15.20 34.44 0.24
CA ASN A 153 15.68 34.06 -1.09
C ASN A 153 15.49 32.57 -1.37
N ALA A 154 15.73 31.72 -0.36
CA ALA A 154 15.48 30.29 -0.47
C ALA A 154 13.97 29.99 -0.62
N TRP A 155 13.11 30.75 0.07
CA TRP A 155 11.67 30.66 -0.05
C TRP A 155 11.19 31.04 -1.46
N ASP A 156 11.64 32.17 -1.97
CA ASP A 156 11.31 32.64 -3.31
C ASP A 156 11.76 31.64 -4.39
N ALA A 157 12.92 31.01 -4.23
CA ALA A 157 13.40 29.97 -5.13
C ALA A 157 12.47 28.72 -5.14
N VAL A 158 11.92 28.34 -3.98
CA VAL A 158 10.94 27.25 -3.90
C VAL A 158 9.61 27.63 -4.55
N VAL A 159 9.14 28.86 -4.34
CA VAL A 159 7.93 29.37 -5.02
C VAL A 159 8.11 29.33 -6.54
N GLU A 160 9.26 29.79 -7.05
CA GLU A 160 9.58 29.77 -8.48
C GLU A 160 9.67 28.32 -9.02
N GLU A 161 10.26 27.40 -8.26
CA GLU A 161 10.29 25.98 -8.60
C GLU A 161 8.89 25.41 -8.77
N PHE A 162 7.98 25.64 -7.82
CA PHE A 162 6.60 25.15 -7.88
C PHE A 162 5.79 25.83 -8.98
N ASP A 163 6.05 27.10 -9.28
CA ASP A 163 5.48 27.77 -10.46
C ASP A 163 5.95 27.09 -11.75
N GLY A 164 7.20 26.67 -11.82
CA GLY A 164 7.73 25.85 -12.91
C GLY A 164 6.94 24.55 -13.11
N TYR A 165 6.62 23.83 -12.01
CA TYR A 165 5.76 22.63 -12.08
C TYR A 165 4.35 22.96 -12.56
N ARG A 166 3.76 24.06 -12.09
CA ARG A 166 2.44 24.55 -12.56
C ARG A 166 2.46 24.79 -14.08
N GLN A 167 3.52 25.39 -14.61
CA GLN A 167 3.64 25.63 -16.04
C GLN A 167 3.80 24.33 -16.85
N ILE A 168 4.53 23.34 -16.32
CA ILE A 168 4.63 22.00 -16.94
C ILE A 168 3.25 21.35 -16.96
N TRP A 169 2.52 21.38 -15.85
CA TRP A 169 1.18 20.81 -15.76
C TRP A 169 0.25 21.43 -16.80
N HIS A 170 0.18 22.76 -16.84
CA HIS A 170 -0.66 23.49 -17.78
C HIS A 170 -0.35 23.17 -19.25
N LYS A 171 0.93 23.04 -19.59
CA LYS A 171 1.37 22.82 -20.99
C LYS A 171 1.38 21.36 -21.42
N ARG A 172 1.65 20.44 -20.51
CA ARG A 172 1.97 19.03 -20.81
C ARG A 172 1.15 18.00 -20.05
N GLY A 173 0.33 18.44 -19.11
CA GLY A 173 -0.51 17.57 -18.27
C GLY A 173 0.15 17.15 -16.95
N VAL A 174 -0.65 16.46 -16.12
CA VAL A 174 -0.28 16.10 -14.74
C VAL A 174 0.90 15.12 -14.67
N MET A 175 0.95 14.12 -15.55
CA MET A 175 2.00 13.09 -15.47
C MET A 175 3.41 13.63 -15.78
N PRO A 176 3.65 14.44 -16.82
CA PRO A 176 4.95 15.09 -17.01
C PRO A 176 5.35 15.99 -15.85
N MET A 177 4.41 16.69 -15.24
CA MET A 177 4.66 17.51 -14.05
C MET A 177 5.07 16.64 -12.86
N LEU A 178 4.32 15.58 -12.54
CA LEU A 178 4.65 14.67 -11.44
C LEU A 178 6.02 14.03 -11.62
N ARG A 179 6.37 13.62 -12.84
CA ARG A 179 7.71 13.07 -13.14
C ARG A 179 8.82 14.10 -12.90
N ALA A 180 8.62 15.35 -13.30
CA ALA A 180 9.58 16.42 -13.07
C ALA A 180 9.78 16.68 -11.57
N LEU A 181 8.68 16.77 -10.83
CA LEU A 181 8.69 16.97 -9.37
C LEU A 181 9.33 15.78 -8.65
N MET A 182 8.96 14.54 -8.99
CA MET A 182 9.53 13.33 -8.40
C MET A 182 11.04 13.24 -8.60
N ALA A 183 11.52 13.58 -9.79
CA ALA A 183 12.95 13.58 -10.11
C ALA A 183 13.71 14.70 -9.38
N ALA A 184 13.18 15.92 -9.38
CA ALA A 184 13.84 17.07 -8.78
C ALA A 184 13.92 16.97 -7.25
N ARG A 185 12.88 16.43 -6.61
CA ARG A 185 12.76 16.27 -5.15
C ARG A 185 13.17 14.89 -4.65
N GLN A 186 13.67 13.99 -5.52
CA GLN A 186 14.15 12.65 -5.17
C GLN A 186 13.11 11.87 -4.35
N ILE A 187 11.82 11.96 -4.76
CA ILE A 187 10.69 11.40 -4.00
C ILE A 187 10.82 9.89 -3.84
N ALA A 188 11.30 9.18 -4.86
CA ALA A 188 11.49 7.74 -4.78
C ALA A 188 12.51 7.37 -3.69
N GLU A 189 13.63 8.06 -3.66
CA GLU A 189 14.70 7.86 -2.68
C GLU A 189 14.21 8.21 -1.26
N ASN A 190 13.51 9.33 -1.11
CA ASN A 190 12.95 9.76 0.17
C ASN A 190 11.97 8.72 0.74
N LEU A 191 11.06 8.22 -0.09
CA LEU A 191 10.09 7.21 0.34
C LEU A 191 10.77 5.88 0.66
N LEU A 192 11.69 5.40 -0.18
CA LEU A 192 12.40 4.13 0.03
C LEU A 192 13.26 4.14 1.31
N ALA A 193 13.67 5.32 1.78
CA ALA A 193 14.37 5.46 3.07
C ALA A 193 13.44 5.30 4.29
N THR A 194 12.12 5.26 4.09
CA THR A 194 11.13 5.12 5.18
C THR A 194 10.67 3.68 5.37
N ALA A 195 10.08 3.37 6.53
CA ALA A 195 9.46 2.08 6.77
C ALA A 195 8.31 1.84 5.78
N GLY A 196 8.33 0.69 5.09
CA GLY A 196 7.33 0.35 4.07
C GLY A 196 7.46 1.16 2.77
N GLY A 197 8.62 1.77 2.51
CA GLY A 197 8.86 2.69 1.40
C GLY A 197 8.54 2.14 0.03
N GLU A 198 8.81 0.85 -0.23
CA GLU A 198 8.44 0.20 -1.50
C GLU A 198 6.92 0.26 -1.76
N ARG A 199 6.11 -0.02 -0.74
CA ARG A 199 4.65 0.07 -0.84
C ARG A 199 4.22 1.51 -1.05
N ARG A 200 4.77 2.45 -0.28
CA ARG A 200 4.47 3.87 -0.36
C ARG A 200 4.77 4.43 -1.76
N LEU A 201 5.92 4.07 -2.33
CA LEU A 201 6.27 4.45 -3.70
C LEU A 201 5.30 3.84 -4.73
N THR A 202 4.91 2.57 -4.56
CA THR A 202 3.91 1.92 -5.42
C THR A 202 2.57 2.64 -5.35
N ASP A 203 2.11 3.04 -4.17
CA ASP A 203 0.87 3.78 -3.98
C ASP A 203 0.90 5.15 -4.70
N ILE A 204 2.01 5.91 -4.58
CA ILE A 204 2.19 7.18 -5.30
C ILE A 204 2.16 6.98 -6.83
N LEU A 205 2.83 5.96 -7.35
CA LEU A 205 2.84 5.67 -8.78
C LEU A 205 1.45 5.29 -9.27
N HIS A 206 0.72 4.49 -8.53
CA HIS A 206 -0.65 4.09 -8.86
C HIS A 206 -1.61 5.30 -8.85
N ILE A 207 -1.54 6.16 -7.81
CA ILE A 207 -2.37 7.39 -7.79
C ILE A 207 -2.02 8.29 -8.98
N SER A 208 -0.74 8.39 -9.34
CA SER A 208 -0.29 9.18 -10.48
C SER A 208 -0.89 8.69 -11.81
N GLU A 209 -1.00 7.37 -11.98
CA GLU A 209 -1.67 6.78 -13.16
C GLU A 209 -3.17 7.09 -13.17
N LEU A 210 -3.86 6.97 -12.02
CA LEU A 210 -5.27 7.32 -11.89
C LEU A 210 -5.52 8.82 -12.16
N LEU A 211 -4.63 9.69 -11.69
CA LEU A 211 -4.69 11.13 -11.99
C LEU A 211 -4.49 11.42 -13.48
N GLN A 212 -3.61 10.68 -14.15
CA GLN A 212 -3.43 10.81 -15.60
C GLN A 212 -4.69 10.39 -16.36
N GLU A 213 -5.33 9.29 -15.95
CA GLU A 213 -6.57 8.81 -16.55
C GLU A 213 -7.70 9.82 -16.33
N ALA A 214 -7.92 10.25 -15.08
CA ALA A 214 -8.93 11.26 -14.76
C ALA A 214 -8.67 12.60 -15.47
N GLY A 215 -7.42 13.04 -15.53
CA GLY A 215 -7.02 14.28 -16.20
C GLY A 215 -7.25 14.27 -17.70
N SER A 216 -7.35 13.10 -18.33
CA SER A 216 -7.73 12.99 -19.75
C SER A 216 -9.22 13.28 -20.00
N GLN A 217 -10.04 13.21 -18.96
CA GLN A 217 -11.50 13.37 -19.04
C GLN A 217 -11.98 14.68 -18.41
N LEU A 218 -11.15 15.32 -17.60
CA LEU A 218 -11.48 16.55 -16.89
C LEU A 218 -10.93 17.79 -17.62
N GLU A 219 -11.70 18.87 -17.57
CA GLU A 219 -11.43 20.07 -18.37
C GLU A 219 -10.37 21.02 -17.74
N SER A 220 -9.98 20.81 -16.47
CA SER A 220 -9.04 21.72 -15.80
C SER A 220 -8.26 21.04 -14.66
N GLU A 221 -7.12 21.66 -14.29
CA GLU A 221 -6.31 21.27 -13.15
C GLU A 221 -7.12 21.33 -11.84
N HIS A 222 -7.97 22.36 -11.69
CA HIS A 222 -8.87 22.49 -10.54
C HIS A 222 -9.87 21.34 -10.45
N ALA A 223 -10.43 20.92 -11.58
CA ALA A 223 -11.33 19.76 -11.62
C ALA A 223 -10.60 18.48 -11.20
N LEU A 224 -9.34 18.30 -11.59
CA LEU A 224 -8.54 17.13 -11.23
C LEU A 224 -8.21 17.11 -9.74
N VAL A 225 -7.83 18.24 -9.14
CA VAL A 225 -7.61 18.34 -7.68
C VAL A 225 -8.90 18.12 -6.92
N GLY A 226 -10.02 18.65 -7.40
CA GLY A 226 -11.36 18.40 -6.84
C GLY A 226 -11.75 16.92 -6.89
N TRP A 227 -11.47 16.27 -8.01
CA TRP A 227 -11.69 14.84 -8.20
C TRP A 227 -10.90 14.00 -7.17
N LEU A 228 -9.60 14.28 -6.98
CA LEU A 228 -8.78 13.60 -5.98
C LEU A 228 -9.32 13.85 -4.57
N SER A 229 -9.65 15.11 -4.25
CA SER A 229 -10.21 15.47 -2.94
C SER A 229 -11.50 14.73 -2.63
N GLN A 230 -12.38 14.56 -3.63
CA GLN A 230 -13.63 13.82 -3.46
C GLN A 230 -13.38 12.33 -3.17
N HIS A 231 -12.44 11.70 -3.90
CA HIS A 231 -12.11 10.29 -3.68
C HIS A 231 -11.40 10.03 -2.33
N LEU A 232 -10.77 11.04 -1.74
CA LEU A 232 -10.24 10.96 -0.38
C LEU A 232 -11.33 11.03 0.71
N LEU A 233 -12.46 11.66 0.40
CA LEU A 233 -13.60 11.78 1.33
C LEU A 233 -14.55 10.58 1.23
N GLU A 234 -14.68 10.01 0.04
CA GLU A 234 -15.56 8.88 -0.28
C GLU A 234 -14.75 7.81 -1.04
N PRO A 235 -13.83 7.10 -0.36
CA PRO A 235 -12.93 6.13 -0.98
C PRO A 235 -13.58 4.82 -1.40
#